data_5ca0e44f99f84523e81115645e89dc0b
#
_entry.id   5ca0e44f99f84523e81115645e89dc0b
#
_cell.length_a   1.000
_cell.length_b   1.000
_cell.length_c   1.000
_cell.angle_alpha   90.00
_cell.angle_beta   90.00
_cell.angle_gamma   90.00
#
_symmetry.space_group_name_H-M   'P 1'
#
loop_
_entity.id
_entity.type
_entity.pdbx_description
1 polymer ?
#
loop_
_entity_poly.entity_id
_entity_poly.type
_entity_poly.pdbx_seq_one_letter_code
_entity_poly.pdbx_strand_id
1 'polypeptide(L)'
;TSNGHQTDTNKKDKKDKKDDKKAEEKKDIVVELDGLDERIMRLTPMSSRLSGISLSKEGDKLYFLSAFEKAYDLWELDIREKSTKILKKLDMGGAMLKLNKKGDKLFVLSGGNLQTIETKGGKATPIKYDATMLLDRAAEREYMYNHIFLQENKRLFRRDSNGADFAQIKKDFYPFLKHINNNYDFVELMSEILGELNVSHSGAGMRSN
;
A
#
# COMPACT_ATOMS: atom_id res chain seq x y z
N THR A 1 -6.37 57.17 55.59
CA THR A 1 -6.48 57.80 54.28
C THR A 1 -6.38 56.74 53.21
N SER A 2 -7.46 56.21 52.78
CA SER A 2 -8.34 56.64 51.72
C SER A 2 -7.85 56.17 50.36
N ASN A 3 -8.45 55.29 49.69
CA ASN A 3 -9.31 55.45 48.50
C ASN A 3 -9.56 54.11 47.83
N GLY A 4 -10.82 53.79 47.69
CA GLY A 4 -11.32 52.70 46.91
C GLY A 4 -11.25 52.96 45.42
N HIS A 5 -11.16 51.89 44.68
CA HIS A 5 -11.51 51.92 43.28
C HIS A 5 -12.34 50.67 42.93
N GLN A 6 -13.60 50.92 42.66
CA GLN A 6 -14.51 49.96 42.05
C GLN A 6 -14.10 49.71 40.62
N THR A 7 -14.03 48.44 40.25
CA THR A 7 -14.02 48.07 38.82
C THR A 7 -15.21 47.13 38.54
N ASP A 8 -16.13 47.63 37.76
CA ASP A 8 -17.26 46.92 37.17
C ASP A 8 -16.82 45.71 36.34
N THR A 9 -17.32 44.54 36.72
CA THR A 9 -17.19 43.34 35.90
C THR A 9 -18.45 43.14 35.05
N ASN A 10 -18.34 43.46 33.78
CA ASN A 10 -19.33 43.20 32.78
C ASN A 10 -19.28 41.67 32.40
N LYS A 11 -20.22 40.91 32.95
CA LYS A 11 -20.48 39.53 32.57
C LYS A 11 -21.23 39.50 31.23
N LYS A 12 -20.52 39.10 30.15
CA LYS A 12 -21.16 38.72 28.91
C LYS A 12 -21.51 37.25 28.97
N ASP A 13 -22.81 36.95 29.04
CA ASP A 13 -23.36 35.62 28.86
C ASP A 13 -23.08 35.12 27.44
N LYS A 14 -22.21 34.13 27.33
CA LYS A 14 -22.07 33.31 26.11
C LYS A 14 -23.16 32.22 26.16
N LYS A 15 -24.18 32.40 25.35
CA LYS A 15 -25.18 31.39 25.05
C LYS A 15 -24.52 30.27 24.27
N ASP A 16 -24.27 29.13 24.91
CA ASP A 16 -23.88 27.89 24.29
C ASP A 16 -25.01 27.40 23.38
N LYS A 17 -24.81 27.52 22.07
CA LYS A 17 -25.60 26.81 21.09
C LYS A 17 -25.16 25.34 21.10
N LYS A 18 -25.94 24.49 21.77
CA LYS A 18 -25.91 23.04 21.56
C LYS A 18 -26.36 22.76 20.13
N ASP A 19 -25.44 22.43 19.25
CA ASP A 19 -25.74 21.76 17.98
C ASP A 19 -26.19 20.33 18.28
N ASP A 20 -27.47 20.11 18.33
CA ASP A 20 -28.09 18.80 18.29
C ASP A 20 -27.83 18.19 16.91
N LYS A 21 -26.67 17.57 16.70
CA LYS A 21 -26.45 16.67 15.59
C LYS A 21 -27.30 15.42 15.83
N LYS A 22 -28.48 15.41 15.20
CA LYS A 22 -29.31 14.23 15.03
C LYS A 22 -28.42 13.13 14.44
N ALA A 23 -28.11 12.09 15.21
CA ALA A 23 -27.42 10.91 14.73
C ALA A 23 -28.30 10.27 13.66
N GLU A 24 -27.87 10.26 12.41
CA GLU A 24 -28.51 9.48 11.37
C GLU A 24 -28.47 8.01 11.79
N GLU A 25 -29.62 7.41 12.03
CA GLU A 25 -29.75 5.97 12.25
C GLU A 25 -29.15 5.25 11.03
N LYS A 26 -28.06 4.53 11.27
CA LYS A 26 -27.44 3.65 10.28
C LYS A 26 -28.43 2.52 10.01
N LYS A 27 -29.11 2.58 8.88
CA LYS A 27 -29.90 1.45 8.39
C LYS A 27 -28.97 0.29 8.08
N ASP A 28 -29.27 -0.88 8.62
CA ASP A 28 -28.52 -2.09 8.30
C ASP A 28 -28.67 -2.40 6.80
N ILE A 29 -27.55 -2.78 6.19
CA ILE A 29 -27.53 -3.16 4.78
C ILE A 29 -28.08 -4.59 4.68
N VAL A 30 -29.18 -4.75 4.00
CA VAL A 30 -29.74 -6.06 3.66
C VAL A 30 -29.19 -6.47 2.30
N VAL A 31 -28.47 -7.58 2.26
CA VAL A 31 -27.93 -8.14 1.02
C VAL A 31 -28.86 -9.26 0.56
N GLU A 32 -29.56 -9.03 -0.56
CA GLU A 32 -30.35 -10.06 -1.21
C GLU A 32 -29.42 -10.97 -2.02
N LEU A 33 -29.26 -12.21 -1.57
CA LEU A 33 -28.38 -13.19 -2.22
C LEU A 33 -29.03 -13.86 -3.42
N ASP A 34 -30.35 -13.93 -3.42
CA ASP A 34 -31.11 -14.57 -4.49
C ASP A 34 -30.99 -13.78 -5.81
N GLY A 35 -30.64 -14.46 -6.90
CA GLY A 35 -30.36 -13.82 -8.19
C GLY A 35 -29.13 -12.91 -8.24
N LEU A 36 -28.16 -13.08 -7.30
CA LEU A 36 -26.96 -12.26 -7.27
C LEU A 36 -26.14 -12.39 -8.56
N ASP A 37 -26.05 -13.60 -9.11
CA ASP A 37 -25.26 -13.89 -10.31
C ASP A 37 -25.82 -13.14 -11.55
N GLU A 38 -27.13 -12.94 -11.61
CA GLU A 38 -27.76 -12.19 -12.69
C GLU A 38 -27.55 -10.68 -12.60
N ARG A 39 -27.11 -10.19 -11.44
CA ARG A 39 -26.85 -8.77 -11.16
C ARG A 39 -25.39 -8.36 -11.34
N ILE A 40 -24.53 -9.29 -11.77
CA ILE A 40 -23.12 -8.99 -12.03
C ILE A 40 -23.01 -8.16 -13.32
N MET A 41 -22.44 -6.97 -13.21
CA MET A 41 -22.23 -6.08 -14.34
C MET A 41 -20.75 -5.70 -14.48
N ARG A 42 -20.23 -5.79 -15.72
CA ARG A 42 -18.90 -5.29 -16.04
C ARG A 42 -18.91 -3.77 -16.11
N LEU A 43 -18.19 -3.10 -15.21
CA LEU A 43 -18.11 -1.63 -15.16
C LEU A 43 -17.11 -1.04 -16.14
N THR A 44 -16.03 -1.77 -16.46
CA THR A 44 -14.98 -1.31 -17.38
C THR A 44 -15.10 -2.02 -18.73
N PRO A 45 -15.86 -1.48 -19.71
CA PRO A 45 -16.13 -2.17 -20.96
C PRO A 45 -14.93 -2.23 -21.92
N MET A 46 -13.90 -1.43 -21.69
CA MET A 46 -12.73 -1.32 -22.53
C MET A 46 -11.69 -2.42 -22.22
N SER A 47 -11.01 -2.89 -23.26
CA SER A 47 -9.87 -3.79 -23.13
C SER A 47 -8.60 -2.99 -22.87
N SER A 48 -8.12 -3.00 -21.64
CA SER A 48 -6.90 -2.32 -21.22
C SER A 48 -6.30 -3.00 -19.99
N ARG A 49 -5.04 -2.71 -19.70
CA ARG A 49 -4.46 -3.13 -18.42
C ARG A 49 -5.00 -2.24 -17.31
N LEU A 50 -5.62 -2.86 -16.33
CA LEU A 50 -6.16 -2.17 -15.17
C LEU A 50 -5.24 -2.38 -13.96
N SER A 51 -5.09 -1.34 -13.16
CA SER A 51 -4.38 -1.38 -11.88
C SER A 51 -5.04 -0.38 -10.93
N GLY A 52 -5.22 -0.77 -9.67
CA GLY A 52 -5.80 0.10 -8.65
C GLY A 52 -7.20 0.59 -8.99
N ILE A 53 -8.16 0.25 -8.16
CA ILE A 53 -9.54 0.70 -8.26
C ILE A 53 -10.00 1.28 -6.93
N SER A 54 -10.90 2.26 -6.98
CA SER A 54 -11.54 2.83 -5.79
C SER A 54 -12.93 3.32 -6.13
N LEU A 55 -13.92 2.91 -5.34
CA LEU A 55 -15.30 3.36 -5.49
C LEU A 55 -15.49 4.68 -4.72
N SER A 56 -16.29 5.60 -5.26
CA SER A 56 -16.73 6.80 -4.54
C SER A 56 -17.50 6.42 -3.28
N LYS A 57 -17.57 7.33 -2.33
CA LYS A 57 -18.26 7.11 -1.06
C LYS A 57 -19.76 6.81 -1.26
N GLU A 58 -20.37 7.44 -2.23
CA GLU A 58 -21.78 7.30 -2.61
C GLU A 58 -22.02 6.09 -3.54
N GLY A 59 -20.98 5.43 -4.03
CA GLY A 59 -21.06 4.30 -4.93
C GLY A 59 -21.48 4.64 -6.37
N ASP A 60 -21.50 5.93 -6.73
CA ASP A 60 -21.90 6.42 -8.05
C ASP A 60 -20.75 6.54 -9.04
N LYS A 61 -19.50 6.57 -8.57
CA LYS A 61 -18.31 6.71 -9.41
C LYS A 61 -17.27 5.67 -9.10
N LEU A 62 -16.61 5.20 -10.15
CA LEU A 62 -15.44 4.33 -10.06
C LEU A 62 -14.21 5.08 -10.54
N TYR A 63 -13.20 5.16 -9.69
CA TYR A 63 -11.86 5.65 -10.03
C TYR A 63 -10.95 4.46 -10.29
N PHE A 64 -10.21 4.49 -11.40
CA PHE A 64 -9.33 3.37 -11.75
C PHE A 64 -8.13 3.85 -12.57
N LEU A 65 -7.05 3.09 -12.48
CA LEU A 65 -5.86 3.28 -13.28
C LEU A 65 -5.93 2.36 -14.49
N SER A 66 -5.79 2.92 -15.68
CA SER A 66 -5.82 2.17 -16.92
C SER A 66 -4.71 2.58 -17.86
N ALA A 67 -4.03 1.58 -18.44
CA ALA A 67 -3.04 1.77 -19.49
C ALA A 67 -3.59 1.25 -20.82
N PHE A 68 -3.95 2.17 -21.69
CA PHE A 68 -4.41 1.83 -23.05
C PHE A 68 -3.24 1.55 -23.98
N GLU A 69 -2.17 2.32 -23.89
CA GLU A 69 -0.97 2.15 -24.72
C GLU A 69 0.23 1.72 -23.87
N LYS A 70 0.93 2.65 -23.27
CA LYS A 70 2.18 2.39 -22.57
C LYS A 70 2.11 2.61 -21.07
N ALA A 71 1.39 3.63 -20.64
CA ALA A 71 1.40 4.13 -19.26
C ALA A 71 -0.01 4.19 -18.64
N TYR A 72 -0.05 4.18 -17.32
CA TYR A 72 -1.30 4.29 -16.58
C TYR A 72 -1.70 5.74 -16.39
N ASP A 73 -2.95 6.02 -16.71
CA ASP A 73 -3.65 7.26 -16.39
C ASP A 73 -4.78 6.99 -15.40
N LEU A 74 -5.19 8.04 -14.68
CA LEU A 74 -6.32 7.97 -13.76
C LEU A 74 -7.61 8.33 -14.49
N TRP A 75 -8.56 7.42 -14.41
CA TRP A 75 -9.87 7.52 -15.04
C TRP A 75 -10.98 7.60 -14.00
N GLU A 76 -12.06 8.28 -14.36
CA GLU A 76 -13.32 8.32 -13.64
C GLU A 76 -14.41 7.72 -14.53
N LEU A 77 -15.15 6.75 -14.03
CA LEU A 77 -16.38 6.25 -14.62
C LEU A 77 -17.56 6.72 -13.76
N ASP A 78 -18.51 7.38 -14.36
CA ASP A 78 -19.85 7.57 -13.78
C ASP A 78 -20.65 6.30 -14.03
N ILE A 79 -21.06 5.62 -12.94
CA ILE A 79 -21.71 4.31 -13.03
C ILE A 79 -23.14 4.44 -13.55
N ARG A 80 -23.83 5.54 -13.25
CA ARG A 80 -25.22 5.78 -13.68
C ARG A 80 -25.28 6.18 -15.14
N GLU A 81 -24.45 7.15 -15.51
CA GLU A 81 -24.39 7.68 -16.88
C GLU A 81 -23.60 6.78 -17.82
N LYS A 82 -22.89 5.78 -17.29
CA LYS A 82 -21.97 4.90 -18.04
C LYS A 82 -20.93 5.68 -18.86
N SER A 83 -20.56 6.87 -18.40
CA SER A 83 -19.62 7.75 -19.06
C SER A 83 -18.24 7.64 -18.40
N THR A 84 -17.20 7.56 -19.24
CA THR A 84 -15.81 7.43 -18.77
C THR A 84 -14.99 8.61 -19.28
N LYS A 85 -14.18 9.19 -18.40
CA LYS A 85 -13.25 10.27 -18.75
C LYS A 85 -11.92 10.12 -18.05
N ILE A 86 -10.88 10.71 -18.63
CA ILE A 86 -9.59 10.87 -17.96
C ILE A 86 -9.74 11.94 -16.88
N LEU A 87 -9.53 11.56 -15.63
CA LEU A 87 -9.47 12.51 -14.53
C LEU A 87 -8.10 13.19 -14.46
N LYS A 88 -7.04 12.41 -14.70
CA LYS A 88 -5.66 12.92 -14.72
C LYS A 88 -4.75 12.04 -15.57
N LYS A 89 -3.99 12.65 -16.47
CA LYS A 89 -2.86 12.01 -17.13
C LYS A 89 -1.72 11.89 -16.13
N LEU A 90 -1.20 10.68 -15.95
CA LEU A 90 -0.17 10.38 -14.96
C LEU A 90 1.12 9.84 -15.59
N ASP A 91 0.99 9.18 -16.73
CA ASP A 91 2.10 8.58 -17.47
C ASP A 91 3.00 7.69 -16.60
N MET A 92 2.39 6.80 -15.82
CA MET A 92 3.06 6.00 -14.80
C MET A 92 3.17 4.53 -15.23
N GLY A 93 4.26 3.85 -14.82
CA GLY A 93 4.47 2.43 -15.09
C GLY A 93 3.57 1.48 -14.29
N GLY A 94 3.01 1.94 -13.20
CA GLY A 94 2.09 1.24 -12.31
C GLY A 94 1.91 2.04 -11.04
N ALA A 95 0.74 1.93 -10.40
CA ALA A 95 0.47 2.70 -9.20
C ALA A 95 -0.53 2.01 -8.26
N MET A 96 -0.48 2.38 -7.00
CA MET A 96 -1.51 2.10 -6.01
C MET A 96 -2.46 3.29 -5.92
N LEU A 97 -3.75 3.00 -5.80
CA LEU A 97 -4.81 4.01 -5.73
C LEU A 97 -5.63 3.81 -4.46
N LYS A 98 -5.91 4.87 -3.72
CA LYS A 98 -6.78 4.82 -2.55
C LYS A 98 -7.54 6.13 -2.35
N LEU A 99 -8.85 6.04 -2.19
CA LEU A 99 -9.69 7.20 -1.85
C LEU A 99 -9.58 7.51 -0.36
N ASN A 100 -9.58 8.79 0.00
CA ASN A 100 -9.63 9.23 1.40
C ASN A 100 -11.04 9.03 2.00
N LYS A 101 -11.14 9.13 3.33
CA LYS A 101 -12.42 8.94 4.04
C LYS A 101 -13.51 9.97 3.67
N LYS A 102 -13.11 11.17 3.23
CA LYS A 102 -14.05 12.22 2.81
C LYS A 102 -14.61 11.99 1.40
N GLY A 103 -13.90 11.23 0.56
CA GLY A 103 -14.27 11.02 -0.84
C GLY A 103 -13.84 12.13 -1.79
N ASP A 104 -13.06 13.09 -1.34
CA ASP A 104 -12.65 14.27 -2.12
C ASP A 104 -11.25 14.17 -2.73
N LYS A 105 -10.42 13.23 -2.25
CA LYS A 105 -9.03 13.05 -2.71
C LYS A 105 -8.65 11.59 -2.89
N LEU A 106 -7.95 11.32 -3.96
CA LEU A 106 -7.31 10.05 -4.26
C LEU A 106 -5.81 10.14 -3.94
N PHE A 107 -5.30 9.19 -3.18
CA PHE A 107 -3.87 8.99 -2.99
C PHE A 107 -3.36 8.06 -4.10
N VAL A 108 -2.29 8.48 -4.76
CA VAL A 108 -1.61 7.72 -5.81
C VAL A 108 -0.15 7.55 -5.42
N LEU A 109 0.30 6.31 -5.32
CA LEU A 109 1.70 5.94 -5.05
C LEU A 109 2.25 5.18 -6.24
N SER A 110 3.31 5.69 -6.85
CA SER A 110 4.01 5.06 -7.99
C SER A 110 5.49 5.38 -7.94
N GLY A 111 6.33 4.35 -8.09
CA GLY A 111 7.78 4.50 -8.13
C GLY A 111 8.36 5.27 -6.92
N GLY A 112 7.77 5.11 -5.72
CA GLY A 112 8.16 5.84 -4.52
C GLY A 112 7.61 7.28 -4.43
N ASN A 113 6.92 7.78 -5.45
CA ASN A 113 6.31 9.11 -5.43
C ASN A 113 4.86 9.04 -4.95
N LEU A 114 4.54 9.80 -3.93
CA LEU A 114 3.20 9.90 -3.37
C LEU A 114 2.58 11.27 -3.73
N GLN A 115 1.34 11.23 -4.22
CA GLN A 115 0.58 12.44 -4.51
C GLN A 115 -0.89 12.27 -4.15
N THR A 116 -1.57 13.39 -3.94
CA THR A 116 -3.03 13.43 -3.87
C THR A 116 -3.58 14.03 -5.15
N ILE A 117 -4.73 13.51 -5.59
CA ILE A 117 -5.47 14.02 -6.74
C ILE A 117 -6.89 14.31 -6.31
N GLU A 118 -7.36 15.52 -6.51
CA GLU A 118 -8.73 15.91 -6.19
C GLU A 118 -9.71 15.16 -7.09
N THR A 119 -10.76 14.60 -6.52
CA THR A 119 -11.81 13.90 -7.28
C THR A 119 -12.61 14.85 -8.17
N LYS A 120 -12.65 16.15 -7.80
CA LYS A 120 -13.21 17.21 -8.63
C LYS A 120 -12.08 17.94 -9.34
N GLY A 121 -12.03 17.83 -10.67
CA GLY A 121 -11.07 18.55 -11.50
C GLY A 121 -9.66 17.97 -11.61
N GLY A 122 -9.34 16.87 -10.91
CA GLY A 122 -8.09 16.14 -11.11
C GLY A 122 -6.81 16.90 -10.73
N LYS A 123 -6.90 17.93 -9.85
CA LYS A 123 -5.74 18.67 -9.39
C LYS A 123 -4.83 17.77 -8.58
N ALA A 124 -3.58 17.59 -9.05
CA ALA A 124 -2.58 16.80 -8.37
C ALA A 124 -1.71 17.68 -7.45
N THR A 125 -1.42 17.17 -6.26
CA THR A 125 -0.53 17.78 -5.28
C THR A 125 0.44 16.73 -4.77
N PRO A 126 1.76 16.85 -5.02
CA PRO A 126 2.75 15.91 -4.52
C PRO A 126 2.86 16.00 -3.00
N ILE A 127 3.02 14.84 -2.36
CA ILE A 127 3.33 14.74 -0.95
C ILE A 127 4.83 14.43 -0.85
N LYS A 128 5.59 15.40 -0.36
CA LYS A 128 7.00 15.21 -0.06
C LYS A 128 7.12 14.49 1.28
N TYR A 129 7.91 13.46 1.32
CA TYR A 129 8.31 12.79 2.55
C TYR A 129 9.81 12.50 2.50
N ASP A 130 10.40 12.50 3.65
CA ASP A 130 11.80 12.17 3.86
C ASP A 130 11.88 11.28 5.09
N ALA A 131 12.71 10.24 5.01
CA ALA A 131 12.91 9.31 6.11
C ALA A 131 14.37 8.88 6.13
N THR A 132 15.03 9.15 7.23
CA THR A 132 16.40 8.69 7.47
C THR A 132 16.36 7.47 8.38
N MET A 133 17.05 6.41 7.99
CA MET A 133 17.19 5.20 8.78
C MET A 133 18.68 4.86 8.96
N LEU A 134 19.08 4.59 10.20
CA LEU A 134 20.39 4.04 10.48
C LEU A 134 20.37 2.53 10.20
N LEU A 135 21.26 2.08 9.33
CA LEU A 135 21.37 0.67 8.94
C LEU A 135 22.67 0.08 9.44
N ASP A 136 22.58 -0.98 10.25
CA ASP A 136 23.70 -1.87 10.52
C ASP A 136 23.68 -3.00 9.48
N ARG A 137 24.53 -2.86 8.46
CA ARG A 137 24.58 -3.80 7.34
C ARG A 137 25.08 -5.20 7.73
N ALA A 138 25.88 -5.31 8.76
CA ALA A 138 26.36 -6.60 9.26
C ALA A 138 25.24 -7.35 9.97
N ALA A 139 24.56 -6.68 10.91
CA ALA A 139 23.41 -7.24 11.61
C ALA A 139 22.25 -7.55 10.65
N GLU A 140 22.02 -6.71 9.63
CA GLU A 140 21.00 -6.97 8.60
C GLU A 140 21.29 -8.26 7.83
N ARG A 141 22.55 -8.50 7.40
CA ARG A 141 22.92 -9.73 6.70
C ARG A 141 22.78 -10.96 7.59
N GLU A 142 23.19 -10.85 8.84
CA GLU A 142 23.02 -11.95 9.80
C GLU A 142 21.52 -12.28 10.02
N TYR A 143 20.68 -11.26 10.15
CA TYR A 143 19.24 -11.44 10.22
C TYR A 143 18.67 -12.12 8.96
N MET A 144 19.06 -11.62 7.77
CA MET A 144 18.60 -12.20 6.51
C MET A 144 19.04 -13.64 6.34
N TYR A 145 20.28 -13.96 6.70
CA TYR A 145 20.81 -15.32 6.72
C TYR A 145 19.94 -16.24 7.56
N ASN A 146 19.69 -15.89 8.81
CA ASN A 146 18.85 -16.68 9.70
C ASN A 146 17.42 -16.78 9.22
N HIS A 147 16.89 -15.72 8.62
CA HIS A 147 15.54 -15.67 8.11
C HIS A 147 15.31 -16.60 6.92
N ILE A 148 16.29 -16.73 6.02
CA ILE A 148 16.21 -17.67 4.88
C ILE A 148 16.03 -19.09 5.38
N PHE A 149 16.87 -19.56 6.30
CA PHE A 149 16.72 -20.91 6.87
C PHE A 149 15.36 -21.13 7.54
N LEU A 150 14.85 -20.10 8.22
CA LEU A 150 13.51 -20.15 8.83
C LEU A 150 12.41 -20.27 7.77
N GLN A 151 12.50 -19.51 6.68
CA GLN A 151 11.49 -19.51 5.62
C GLN A 151 11.52 -20.81 4.82
N GLU A 152 12.70 -21.29 4.46
CA GLU A 152 12.84 -22.54 3.73
C GLU A 152 12.28 -23.72 4.53
N ASN A 153 12.60 -23.85 5.81
CA ASN A 153 12.02 -24.88 6.67
C ASN A 153 10.47 -24.83 6.74
N LYS A 154 9.89 -23.63 6.60
CA LYS A 154 8.42 -23.48 6.62
C LYS A 154 7.76 -23.76 5.26
N ARG A 155 8.45 -23.45 4.17
CA ARG A 155 7.86 -23.41 2.81
C ARG A 155 8.22 -24.58 1.95
N LEU A 156 9.34 -25.27 2.20
CA LEU A 156 9.71 -26.46 1.45
C LEU A 156 8.60 -27.49 1.51
N PHE A 157 8.30 -28.04 0.33
CA PHE A 157 7.28 -29.07 0.16
C PHE A 157 7.62 -30.32 1.01
N ARG A 158 8.89 -30.72 1.01
CA ARG A 158 9.38 -31.86 1.79
C ARG A 158 9.92 -31.39 3.14
N ARG A 159 9.46 -32.03 4.20
CA ARG A 159 9.90 -31.74 5.58
C ARG A 159 11.33 -32.18 5.88
N ASP A 160 11.86 -33.12 5.10
CA ASP A 160 13.23 -33.63 5.20
C ASP A 160 14.25 -32.78 4.39
N SER A 161 13.88 -31.56 4.01
CA SER A 161 14.71 -30.65 3.21
C SER A 161 15.28 -31.34 1.95
N ASN A 162 14.47 -32.22 1.33
CA ASN A 162 14.86 -32.99 0.14
C ASN A 162 16.13 -33.88 0.35
N GLY A 163 16.35 -34.33 1.59
CA GLY A 163 17.51 -35.16 1.98
C GLY A 163 18.75 -34.36 2.36
N ALA A 164 18.73 -33.02 2.29
CA ALA A 164 19.83 -32.18 2.72
C ALA A 164 19.81 -31.96 4.25
N ASP A 165 20.97 -32.06 4.92
CA ASP A 165 21.08 -31.62 6.31
C ASP A 165 21.16 -30.10 6.39
N PHE A 166 19.99 -29.47 6.30
CA PHE A 166 19.90 -28.01 6.24
C PHE A 166 20.36 -27.31 7.52
N ALA A 167 20.35 -28.01 8.65
CA ALA A 167 20.90 -27.53 9.92
C ALA A 167 22.42 -27.54 9.91
N GLN A 168 23.03 -28.54 9.29
CA GLN A 168 24.48 -28.59 9.13
C GLN A 168 24.96 -27.56 8.10
N ILE A 169 24.28 -27.45 6.95
CA ILE A 169 24.55 -26.41 5.93
C ILE A 169 24.56 -25.03 6.58
N LYS A 170 23.59 -24.73 7.43
CA LYS A 170 23.54 -23.46 8.17
C LYS A 170 24.81 -23.21 8.99
N LYS A 171 25.34 -24.21 9.65
CA LYS A 171 26.58 -24.08 10.45
C LYS A 171 27.82 -23.90 9.59
N ASP A 172 27.89 -24.62 8.48
CA ASP A 172 29.06 -24.63 7.61
C ASP A 172 29.22 -23.30 6.85
N PHE A 173 28.11 -22.70 6.44
CA PHE A 173 28.12 -21.43 5.70
C PHE A 173 28.15 -20.19 6.60
N TYR A 174 27.76 -20.28 7.87
CA TYR A 174 27.72 -19.13 8.78
C TYR A 174 29.06 -18.38 8.93
N PRO A 175 30.25 -19.06 9.01
CA PRO A 175 31.53 -18.38 9.12
C PRO A 175 31.88 -17.43 7.96
N PHE A 176 31.29 -17.63 6.78
CA PHE A 176 31.54 -16.79 5.62
C PHE A 176 30.91 -15.39 5.76
N LEU A 177 29.86 -15.21 6.56
CA LEU A 177 29.18 -13.93 6.75
C LEU A 177 30.12 -12.80 7.17
N LYS A 178 31.10 -13.07 8.03
CA LYS A 178 32.04 -12.07 8.51
C LYS A 178 32.96 -11.50 7.42
N HIS A 179 33.07 -12.19 6.28
CA HIS A 179 33.91 -11.79 5.15
C HIS A 179 33.10 -11.03 4.09
N ILE A 180 31.77 -10.99 4.20
CA ILE A 180 30.88 -10.36 3.24
C ILE A 180 30.66 -8.90 3.60
N ASN A 181 31.04 -8.00 2.71
CA ASN A 181 30.92 -6.56 2.90
C ASN A 181 29.95 -5.89 1.89
N ASN A 182 29.45 -6.61 0.90
CA ASN A 182 28.55 -6.13 -0.12
C ASN A 182 27.38 -7.10 -0.37
N ASN A 183 26.38 -6.64 -1.10
CA ASN A 183 25.19 -7.44 -1.34
C ASN A 183 25.35 -8.48 -2.46
N TYR A 184 26.32 -8.29 -3.36
CA TYR A 184 26.58 -9.28 -4.43
C TYR A 184 27.13 -10.56 -3.83
N ASP A 185 28.20 -10.46 -3.03
CA ASP A 185 28.78 -11.61 -2.34
C ASP A 185 27.75 -12.28 -1.40
N PHE A 186 26.86 -11.47 -0.78
CA PHE A 186 25.78 -12.02 0.05
C PHE A 186 24.79 -12.84 -0.78
N VAL A 187 24.41 -12.35 -1.96
CA VAL A 187 23.50 -13.09 -2.87
C VAL A 187 24.15 -14.36 -3.38
N GLU A 188 25.45 -14.33 -3.72
CA GLU A 188 26.20 -15.54 -4.09
C GLU A 188 26.18 -16.57 -2.97
N LEU A 189 26.52 -16.16 -1.73
CA LEU A 189 26.46 -17.05 -0.57
C LEU A 189 25.07 -17.66 -0.39
N MET A 190 24.01 -16.86 -0.57
CA MET A 190 22.64 -17.37 -0.46
C MET A 190 22.29 -18.32 -1.60
N SER A 191 22.80 -18.09 -2.80
CA SER A 191 22.57 -18.96 -3.96
C SER A 191 23.24 -20.32 -3.77
N GLU A 192 24.47 -20.34 -3.24
CA GLU A 192 25.17 -21.57 -2.88
C GLU A 192 24.37 -22.39 -1.85
N ILE A 193 23.96 -21.74 -0.75
CA ILE A 193 23.15 -22.38 0.31
C ILE A 193 21.86 -22.97 -0.26
N LEU A 194 21.16 -22.22 -1.11
CA LEU A 194 19.89 -22.68 -1.71
C LEU A 194 20.13 -23.81 -2.73
N GLY A 195 21.30 -23.81 -3.38
CA GLY A 195 21.72 -24.91 -4.28
C GLY A 195 21.86 -26.27 -3.56
N GLU A 196 22.29 -26.27 -2.30
CA GLU A 196 22.42 -27.47 -1.49
C GLU A 196 21.08 -28.18 -1.20
N LEU A 197 19.95 -27.46 -1.34
CA LEU A 197 18.62 -28.05 -1.14
C LEU A 197 18.21 -29.00 -2.27
N ASN A 198 18.95 -29.08 -3.36
CA ASN A 198 18.66 -29.92 -4.52
C ASN A 198 17.20 -29.75 -5.00
N VAL A 199 16.74 -28.51 -5.08
CA VAL A 199 15.39 -28.11 -5.48
C VAL A 199 15.46 -27.24 -6.73
N SER A 200 14.63 -27.54 -7.73
CA SER A 200 14.51 -26.73 -8.92
C SER A 200 13.96 -25.31 -8.60
N HIS A 201 14.49 -24.29 -9.28
CA HIS A 201 14.09 -22.89 -9.13
C HIS A 201 14.33 -22.28 -7.74
N SER A 202 15.33 -22.78 -7.02
CA SER A 202 15.88 -22.12 -5.85
C SER A 202 16.97 -21.14 -6.27
N GLY A 203 17.08 -20.02 -5.60
CA GLY A 203 18.11 -19.03 -5.86
C GLY A 203 17.85 -17.73 -5.11
N ALA A 204 18.86 -16.88 -5.07
CA ALA A 204 18.77 -15.57 -4.49
C ALA A 204 18.95 -14.48 -5.55
N GLY A 205 18.44 -13.31 -5.31
CA GLY A 205 18.57 -12.17 -6.19
C GLY A 205 18.47 -10.86 -5.42
N MET A 206 19.10 -9.82 -5.97
CA MET A 206 19.03 -8.48 -5.42
C MET A 206 18.45 -7.53 -6.46
N ARG A 207 17.57 -6.63 -6.00
CA ARG A 207 17.21 -5.47 -6.80
C ARG A 207 18.17 -4.35 -6.46
N SER A 208 18.90 -3.84 -7.44
CA SER A 208 19.63 -2.58 -7.28
C SER A 208 18.60 -1.44 -7.13
N ASN A 209 18.78 -0.65 -6.09
CA ASN A 209 18.03 0.60 -5.93
C ASN A 209 18.61 1.66 -6.86
#